data_57ddca1f0c9b4a5ac2db8d212ec10938
#
_entry.id   57ddca1f0c9b4a5ac2db8d212ec10938
#
_cell.length_a   1.000
_cell.length_b   1.000
_cell.length_c   1.000
_cell.angle_alpha   90.00
_cell.angle_beta   90.00
_cell.angle_gamma   90.00
#
_symmetry.space_group_name_H-M   'P 1'
#
loop_
_entity.id
_entity.type
_entity.pdbx_description
1 polymer ?
#
loop_
_entity_poly.entity_id
_entity_poly.type
_entity_poly.pdbx_seq_one_letter_code
_entity_poly.pdbx_strand_id
1 'polypeptide(L)'
;MVRGIAEGRNQISEVRTNFAYYFRSASKRSMTRFVWLGICLVLIGSFARAQVRPEEGGHEFQVWSGGGHSVAGGTKETGVWNVGVRYGWILTAPHGPGFLKGRFEYAVDAVPAFIVFQPRNTAYGAGINPLGLKWIFATRGDVQPYLELGGGTLFTSHDVPSGTSRVNFTSGAAFGMHFLGERAWSVEVRYMHISNAGLTTPNPGINTVQVRVGVGKFFGKK
;
A
#
# COMPACT_ATOMS: atom_id res chain seq x y z
N MET A 1 -53.66 21.32 -16.46
CA MET A 1 -52.32 21.67 -15.92
C MET A 1 -51.64 20.55 -15.13
N VAL A 2 -52.30 19.45 -14.74
CA VAL A 2 -51.75 18.39 -13.90
C VAL A 2 -51.08 17.26 -14.71
N ARG A 3 -51.40 17.04 -15.98
CA ARG A 3 -50.80 15.97 -16.82
C ARG A 3 -49.33 16.20 -17.19
N GLY A 4 -48.87 17.43 -17.38
CA GLY A 4 -47.49 17.73 -17.75
C GLY A 4 -46.46 17.50 -16.64
N ILE A 5 -46.89 17.55 -15.36
CA ILE A 5 -45.97 17.35 -14.20
C ILE A 5 -45.70 15.87 -13.97
N ALA A 6 -46.61 14.98 -14.28
CA ALA A 6 -46.45 13.54 -14.15
C ALA A 6 -45.50 12.96 -15.22
N GLU A 7 -45.55 13.44 -16.46
CA GLU A 7 -44.65 13.04 -17.55
C GLU A 7 -43.21 13.50 -17.29
N GLY A 8 -42.99 14.71 -16.79
CA GLY A 8 -41.66 15.20 -16.44
C GLY A 8 -41.01 14.40 -15.32
N ARG A 9 -41.75 13.92 -14.31
CA ARG A 9 -41.21 13.06 -13.23
C ARG A 9 -40.81 11.68 -13.74
N ASN A 10 -41.56 11.10 -14.67
CA ASN A 10 -41.22 9.80 -15.26
C ASN A 10 -39.93 9.87 -16.09
N GLN A 11 -39.76 10.90 -16.91
CA GLN A 11 -38.56 11.10 -17.70
C GLN A 11 -37.31 11.28 -16.82
N ILE A 12 -37.39 12.04 -15.72
CA ILE A 12 -36.29 12.26 -14.81
C ILE A 12 -35.91 10.97 -14.06
N SER A 13 -36.88 10.13 -13.68
CA SER A 13 -36.63 8.83 -13.03
C SER A 13 -35.96 7.84 -13.99
N GLU A 14 -36.34 7.83 -15.24
CA GLU A 14 -35.79 6.96 -16.28
C GLU A 14 -34.35 7.35 -16.65
N VAL A 15 -34.04 8.64 -16.75
CA VAL A 15 -32.68 9.15 -16.97
C VAL A 15 -31.76 8.81 -15.77
N ARG A 16 -32.26 8.94 -14.53
CA ARG A 16 -31.51 8.55 -13.32
C ARG A 16 -31.22 7.06 -13.28
N THR A 17 -32.19 6.23 -13.66
CA THR A 17 -32.00 4.75 -13.63
C THR A 17 -31.03 4.31 -14.72
N ASN A 18 -31.09 4.88 -15.90
CA ASN A 18 -30.15 4.61 -16.99
C ASN A 18 -28.73 5.08 -16.66
N PHE A 19 -28.59 6.27 -16.06
CA PHE A 19 -27.26 6.79 -15.65
C PHE A 19 -26.62 5.91 -14.57
N ALA A 20 -27.39 5.46 -13.59
CA ALA A 20 -26.91 4.54 -12.55
C ALA A 20 -26.51 3.17 -13.11
N TYR A 21 -27.25 2.67 -14.11
CA TYR A 21 -26.93 1.41 -14.79
C TYR A 21 -25.64 1.52 -15.61
N TYR A 22 -25.44 2.60 -16.37
CA TYR A 22 -24.21 2.85 -17.13
C TYR A 22 -22.99 3.00 -16.23
N PHE A 23 -23.11 3.71 -15.11
CA PHE A 23 -22.01 3.85 -14.14
C PHE A 23 -21.65 2.52 -13.45
N ARG A 24 -22.65 1.70 -13.10
CA ARG A 24 -22.43 0.36 -12.54
C ARG A 24 -21.77 -0.61 -13.54
N SER A 25 -22.19 -0.54 -14.80
CA SER A 25 -21.62 -1.37 -15.88
C SER A 25 -20.20 -0.95 -16.25
N ALA A 26 -19.94 0.36 -16.32
CA ALA A 26 -18.60 0.89 -16.58
C ALA A 26 -17.62 0.56 -15.44
N SER A 27 -18.06 0.66 -14.18
CA SER A 27 -17.24 0.32 -13.00
C SER A 27 -16.84 -1.15 -12.97
N LYS A 28 -17.76 -2.08 -13.26
CA LYS A 28 -17.43 -3.52 -13.30
C LYS A 28 -16.42 -3.87 -14.40
N ARG A 29 -16.59 -3.31 -15.61
CA ARG A 29 -15.66 -3.56 -16.72
C ARG A 29 -14.28 -2.95 -16.50
N SER A 30 -14.21 -1.80 -15.86
CA SER A 30 -12.95 -1.15 -15.47
C SER A 30 -12.22 -1.98 -14.43
N MET A 31 -12.89 -2.42 -13.37
CA MET A 31 -12.29 -3.23 -12.29
C MET A 31 -11.73 -4.56 -12.81
N THR A 32 -12.46 -5.24 -13.71
CA THR A 32 -11.96 -6.47 -14.34
C THR A 32 -10.71 -6.23 -15.18
N ARG A 33 -10.62 -5.12 -15.92
CA ARG A 33 -9.44 -4.76 -16.70
C ARG A 33 -8.22 -4.45 -15.83
N PHE A 34 -8.40 -3.78 -14.69
CA PHE A 34 -7.32 -3.51 -13.74
C PHE A 34 -6.83 -4.77 -13.04
N VAL A 35 -7.72 -5.72 -12.73
CA VAL A 35 -7.34 -7.03 -12.17
C VAL A 35 -6.52 -7.83 -13.20
N TRP A 36 -6.93 -7.87 -14.45
CA TRP A 36 -6.17 -8.55 -15.52
C TRP A 36 -4.83 -7.87 -15.82
N LEU A 37 -4.75 -6.54 -15.80
CA LEU A 37 -3.49 -5.80 -15.91
C LEU A 37 -2.55 -6.12 -14.74
N GLY A 38 -3.06 -6.21 -13.53
CA GLY A 38 -2.30 -6.62 -12.35
C GLY A 38 -1.76 -8.05 -12.47
N ILE A 39 -2.58 -8.99 -12.93
CA ILE A 39 -2.18 -10.38 -13.17
C ILE A 39 -1.13 -10.47 -14.29
N CYS A 40 -1.29 -9.73 -15.39
CA CYS A 40 -0.33 -9.69 -16.48
C CYS A 40 1.04 -9.11 -16.04
N LEU A 41 1.05 -8.05 -15.22
CA LEU A 41 2.28 -7.49 -14.66
C LEU A 41 3.02 -8.50 -13.74
N VAL A 42 2.29 -9.33 -13.00
CA VAL A 42 2.88 -10.40 -12.18
C VAL A 42 3.48 -11.52 -13.04
N LEU A 43 2.87 -11.82 -14.20
CA LEU A 43 3.33 -12.87 -15.11
C LEU A 43 4.54 -12.46 -15.97
N ILE A 44 4.70 -11.18 -16.30
CA ILE A 44 5.84 -10.67 -17.09
C ILE A 44 7.16 -10.73 -16.30
N GLY A 45 7.12 -10.81 -14.96
CA GLY A 45 8.30 -10.95 -14.11
C GLY A 45 9.06 -12.29 -14.18
N SER A 46 8.65 -13.23 -15.06
CA SER A 46 9.09 -14.63 -14.99
C SER A 46 10.37 -14.98 -15.78
N PHE A 47 11.03 -14.04 -16.44
CA PHE A 47 12.09 -14.36 -17.42
C PHE A 47 13.52 -13.92 -17.08
N ALA A 48 13.89 -13.74 -15.82
CA ALA A 48 15.30 -13.51 -15.49
C ALA A 48 15.83 -14.56 -14.52
N ARG A 49 16.57 -15.53 -15.04
CA ARG A 49 17.41 -16.47 -14.28
C ARG A 49 18.62 -15.71 -13.72
N ALA A 50 18.58 -15.31 -12.50
CA ALA A 50 19.67 -15.21 -11.51
C ALA A 50 19.09 -14.52 -10.29
N GLN A 51 19.15 -15.18 -9.17
CA GLN A 51 18.97 -14.54 -7.88
C GLN A 51 20.07 -13.51 -7.72
N VAL A 52 19.71 -12.24 -7.78
CA VAL A 52 20.62 -11.17 -7.41
C VAL A 52 20.33 -10.82 -5.96
N ARG A 53 21.34 -10.95 -5.10
CA ARG A 53 21.29 -10.47 -3.72
C ARG A 53 21.24 -8.94 -3.72
N PRO A 54 20.68 -8.31 -2.68
CA PRO A 54 20.81 -6.86 -2.54
C PRO A 54 22.29 -6.47 -2.51
N GLU A 55 22.75 -5.71 -3.49
CA GLU A 55 24.12 -5.23 -3.62
C GLU A 55 24.13 -3.73 -3.84
N GLU A 56 25.19 -3.05 -3.44
CA GLU A 56 25.34 -1.60 -3.64
C GLU A 56 25.17 -1.23 -5.12
N GLY A 57 24.36 -0.21 -5.40
CA GLY A 57 23.98 0.22 -6.75
C GLY A 57 22.93 -0.69 -7.42
N GLY A 58 22.45 -1.73 -6.74
CA GLY A 58 21.33 -2.55 -7.20
C GLY A 58 19.98 -1.96 -6.81
N HIS A 59 18.92 -2.63 -7.23
CA HIS A 59 17.54 -2.21 -7.06
C HIS A 59 16.68 -3.32 -6.50
N GLU A 60 15.60 -2.96 -5.80
CA GLU A 60 14.49 -3.84 -5.42
C GLU A 60 13.26 -3.48 -6.25
N PHE A 61 12.56 -4.50 -6.78
CA PHE A 61 11.19 -4.37 -7.24
C PHE A 61 10.34 -5.40 -6.51
N GLN A 62 9.23 -4.96 -5.92
CA GLN A 62 8.35 -5.83 -5.13
C GLN A 62 6.89 -5.43 -5.31
N VAL A 63 6.01 -6.43 -5.41
CA VAL A 63 4.56 -6.28 -5.20
C VAL A 63 4.25 -6.85 -3.83
N TRP A 64 3.44 -6.14 -3.06
CA TRP A 64 3.12 -6.56 -1.71
C TRP A 64 1.65 -6.32 -1.37
N SER A 65 1.15 -7.09 -0.41
CA SER A 65 -0.15 -6.88 0.23
C SER A 65 0.00 -6.96 1.74
N GLY A 66 -0.76 -6.17 2.45
CA GLY A 66 -0.75 -6.15 3.90
C GLY A 66 -2.11 -5.88 4.49
N GLY A 67 -2.29 -6.29 5.73
CA GLY A 67 -3.50 -6.01 6.49
C GLY A 67 -3.26 -6.08 7.99
N GLY A 68 -4.14 -5.45 8.73
CA GLY A 68 -4.02 -5.39 10.18
C GLY A 68 -5.17 -4.68 10.84
N HIS A 69 -4.99 -4.41 12.12
CA HIS A 69 -6.03 -3.81 12.94
C HIS A 69 -5.47 -2.71 13.83
N SER A 70 -6.37 -1.83 14.28
CA SER A 70 -6.03 -0.72 15.18
C SER A 70 -5.58 -1.24 16.54
N VAL A 71 -4.59 -0.52 17.10
CA VAL A 71 -4.05 -0.72 18.43
C VAL A 71 -4.24 0.54 19.28
N ALA A 72 -3.85 0.50 20.56
CA ALA A 72 -3.99 1.63 21.47
C ALA A 72 -3.29 2.91 20.97
N GLY A 73 -3.77 4.07 21.44
CA GLY A 73 -3.21 5.39 21.16
C GLY A 73 -3.88 6.16 20.02
N GLY A 74 -5.06 5.76 19.58
CA GLY A 74 -5.86 6.44 18.54
C GLY A 74 -7.26 5.87 18.44
N THR A 75 -7.94 6.11 17.31
CA THR A 75 -9.25 5.54 17.00
C THR A 75 -9.17 4.02 16.95
N LYS A 76 -10.09 3.36 17.65
CA LYS A 76 -10.17 1.90 17.76
C LYS A 76 -11.12 1.28 16.73
N GLU A 77 -11.23 -0.06 16.74
CA GLU A 77 -12.18 -0.84 15.91
C GLU A 77 -12.03 -0.56 14.41
N THR A 78 -10.80 -0.33 13.98
CA THR A 78 -10.48 -0.01 12.59
C THR A 78 -9.54 -1.07 12.02
N GLY A 79 -10.00 -1.75 10.98
CA GLY A 79 -9.18 -2.66 10.19
C GLY A 79 -8.60 -1.93 8.98
N VAL A 80 -7.48 -2.40 8.47
CA VAL A 80 -6.88 -1.90 7.23
C VAL A 80 -6.44 -3.06 6.34
N TRP A 81 -6.55 -2.85 5.03
CA TRP A 81 -5.96 -3.72 4.01
C TRP A 81 -5.41 -2.86 2.88
N ASN A 82 -4.23 -3.23 2.38
CA ASN A 82 -3.56 -2.44 1.35
C ASN A 82 -2.72 -3.32 0.42
N VAL A 83 -2.53 -2.82 -0.80
CA VAL A 83 -1.67 -3.41 -1.83
C VAL A 83 -0.79 -2.33 -2.40
N GLY A 84 0.47 -2.65 -2.66
CA GLY A 84 1.40 -1.71 -3.24
C GLY A 84 2.46 -2.34 -4.10
N VAL A 85 3.15 -1.45 -4.80
CA VAL A 85 4.33 -1.73 -5.61
C VAL A 85 5.47 -0.90 -5.07
N ARG A 86 6.58 -1.54 -4.80
CA ARG A 86 7.82 -0.93 -4.31
C ARG A 86 8.87 -0.88 -5.39
N TYR A 87 9.60 0.23 -5.41
CA TYR A 87 10.87 0.35 -6.08
C TYR A 87 11.92 0.89 -5.10
N GLY A 88 13.01 0.14 -4.93
CA GLY A 88 14.09 0.46 -4.00
C GLY A 88 15.44 0.60 -4.69
N TRP A 89 16.31 1.38 -4.07
CA TRP A 89 17.71 1.59 -4.46
C TRP A 89 18.61 1.18 -3.31
N ILE A 90 19.50 0.21 -3.52
CA ILE A 90 20.50 -0.21 -2.55
C ILE A 90 21.66 0.79 -2.61
N LEU A 91 21.77 1.64 -1.60
CA LEU A 91 22.66 2.79 -1.62
C LEU A 91 24.07 2.49 -1.11
N THR A 92 24.24 1.45 -0.29
CA THR A 92 25.53 1.18 0.33
C THR A 92 25.94 -0.28 0.26
N ALA A 93 27.27 -0.52 0.23
CA ALA A 93 27.84 -1.80 0.55
C ALA A 93 27.57 -2.17 2.03
N PRO A 94 27.65 -3.46 2.40
CA PRO A 94 27.48 -3.87 3.80
C PRO A 94 28.54 -3.22 4.70
N HIS A 95 28.09 -2.44 5.68
CA HIS A 95 28.95 -1.77 6.67
C HIS A 95 28.35 -1.87 8.07
N GLY A 96 29.08 -1.43 9.09
CA GLY A 96 28.70 -1.52 10.49
C GLY A 96 29.36 -2.69 11.22
N PRO A 97 29.34 -2.66 12.58
CA PRO A 97 30.02 -3.64 13.42
C PRO A 97 29.21 -4.91 13.60
N GLY A 98 29.86 -6.06 13.59
CA GLY A 98 29.35 -7.37 14.03
C GLY A 98 27.97 -7.71 13.41
N PHE A 99 27.01 -8.01 14.26
CA PHE A 99 25.63 -8.39 13.87
C PHE A 99 24.81 -7.23 13.32
N LEU A 100 25.23 -5.98 13.55
CA LEU A 100 24.60 -4.79 12.99
C LEU A 100 25.05 -4.51 11.54
N LYS A 101 26.01 -5.29 11.02
CA LYS A 101 26.46 -5.14 9.64
C LYS A 101 25.28 -5.28 8.68
N GLY A 102 25.09 -4.29 7.84
CA GLY A 102 23.98 -4.23 6.90
C GLY A 102 24.23 -3.22 5.81
N ARG A 103 23.22 -3.02 4.97
CA ARG A 103 23.22 -2.04 3.87
C ARG A 103 21.98 -1.19 3.92
N PHE A 104 22.12 0.03 3.48
CA PHE A 104 21.03 0.98 3.43
C PHE A 104 20.33 0.92 2.07
N GLU A 105 19.01 0.86 2.12
CA GLU A 105 18.13 0.96 0.97
C GLU A 105 17.19 2.15 1.15
N TYR A 106 17.00 2.93 0.09
CA TYR A 106 15.92 3.89 -0.04
C TYR A 106 14.86 3.32 -0.97
N ALA A 107 13.59 3.40 -0.59
CA ALA A 107 12.49 2.87 -1.37
C ALA A 107 11.32 3.84 -1.49
N VAL A 108 10.55 3.70 -2.56
CA VAL A 108 9.28 4.38 -2.78
C VAL A 108 8.20 3.32 -3.02
N ASP A 109 7.05 3.45 -2.33
CA ASP A 109 5.89 2.62 -2.59
C ASP A 109 4.77 3.42 -3.26
N ALA A 110 4.24 2.90 -4.37
CA ALA A 110 2.93 3.28 -4.86
C ALA A 110 1.90 2.34 -4.23
N VAL A 111 0.83 2.90 -3.66
CA VAL A 111 -0.23 2.15 -2.97
C VAL A 111 -1.56 2.40 -3.69
N PRO A 112 -1.85 1.69 -4.79
CA PRO A 112 -3.05 1.90 -5.59
C PRO A 112 -4.35 1.48 -4.89
N ALA A 113 -4.26 0.65 -3.86
CA ALA A 113 -5.41 0.23 -3.08
C ALA A 113 -5.11 0.27 -1.58
N PHE A 114 -5.89 1.05 -0.86
CA PHE A 114 -5.88 1.14 0.60
C PHE A 114 -7.33 1.16 1.09
N ILE A 115 -7.73 0.16 1.86
CA ILE A 115 -9.08 0.04 2.41
C ILE A 115 -9.00 0.20 3.92
N VAL A 116 -9.84 1.08 4.46
CA VAL A 116 -9.98 1.30 5.91
C VAL A 116 -11.39 0.91 6.31
N PHE A 117 -11.50 -0.16 7.09
CA PHE A 117 -12.75 -0.66 7.63
C PHE A 117 -13.02 0.04 8.96
N GLN A 118 -13.95 0.97 8.97
CA GLN A 118 -14.33 1.74 10.14
C GLN A 118 -15.72 1.31 10.63
N PRO A 119 -16.09 1.51 11.91
CA PRO A 119 -17.41 1.11 12.44
C PRO A 119 -18.60 1.73 11.69
N ARG A 120 -18.42 2.95 11.15
CA ARG A 120 -19.50 3.68 10.45
C ARG A 120 -19.49 3.49 8.94
N ASN A 121 -18.33 3.28 8.33
CA ASN A 121 -18.18 3.15 6.89
C ASN A 121 -16.87 2.44 6.52
N THR A 122 -16.76 2.07 5.27
CA THR A 122 -15.49 1.62 4.67
C THR A 122 -14.98 2.72 3.75
N ALA A 123 -13.75 3.18 3.98
CA ALA A 123 -13.07 4.14 3.12
C ALA A 123 -12.12 3.40 2.15
N TYR A 124 -12.23 3.74 0.87
CA TYR A 124 -11.33 3.25 -0.18
C TYR A 124 -10.37 4.36 -0.55
N GLY A 125 -9.11 4.03 -0.73
CA GLY A 125 -8.10 5.04 -0.97
C GLY A 125 -6.94 4.55 -1.80
N ALA A 126 -6.05 5.49 -2.08
CA ALA A 126 -4.75 5.28 -2.70
C ALA A 126 -3.73 6.24 -2.09
N GLY A 127 -2.46 5.91 -2.20
CA GLY A 127 -1.39 6.72 -1.62
C GLY A 127 -0.06 6.51 -2.28
N ILE A 128 0.91 7.27 -1.81
CA ILE A 128 2.32 7.12 -2.15
C ILE A 128 3.14 7.26 -0.87
N ASN A 129 4.10 6.36 -0.67
CA ASN A 129 5.08 6.45 0.40
C ASN A 129 6.44 6.78 -0.21
N PRO A 130 6.82 8.06 -0.31
CA PRO A 130 8.09 8.48 -0.86
C PRO A 130 9.27 8.26 0.11
N LEU A 131 9.00 7.97 1.37
CA LEU A 131 10.01 7.73 2.40
C LEU A 131 9.97 6.27 2.83
N GLY A 132 10.82 5.45 2.25
CA GLY A 132 11.13 4.11 2.71
C GLY A 132 12.62 4.02 3.00
N LEU A 133 13.00 4.03 4.27
CA LEU A 133 14.39 3.95 4.75
C LEU A 133 14.59 2.57 5.35
N LYS A 134 15.28 1.68 4.65
CA LYS A 134 15.43 0.29 5.04
C LYS A 134 16.89 -0.04 5.34
N TRP A 135 17.13 -0.72 6.46
CA TRP A 135 18.39 -1.33 6.81
C TRP A 135 18.30 -2.84 6.66
N ILE A 136 18.97 -3.40 5.66
CA ILE A 136 19.01 -4.84 5.40
C ILE A 136 20.26 -5.42 6.04
N PHE A 137 20.09 -6.28 7.05
CA PHE A 137 21.19 -6.93 7.73
C PHE A 137 21.91 -7.91 6.81
N ALA A 138 23.23 -7.84 6.79
CA ALA A 138 24.07 -8.72 5.98
C ALA A 138 24.18 -10.10 6.64
N THR A 139 23.53 -11.09 6.09
CA THR A 139 23.63 -12.49 6.49
C THR A 139 24.36 -13.32 5.44
N ARG A 140 24.90 -14.48 5.84
CA ARG A 140 25.51 -15.44 4.91
C ARG A 140 24.47 -16.29 4.19
N GLY A 141 23.30 -16.49 4.81
CA GLY A 141 22.20 -17.31 4.28
C GLY A 141 21.25 -16.52 3.37
N ASP A 142 20.20 -17.21 2.94
CA ASP A 142 19.17 -16.67 2.06
C ASP A 142 18.07 -15.91 2.82
N VAL A 143 18.10 -15.89 4.13
CA VAL A 143 17.23 -15.08 4.98
C VAL A 143 17.96 -13.82 5.38
N GLN A 144 17.40 -12.65 5.01
CA GLN A 144 17.96 -11.35 5.32
C GLN A 144 16.94 -10.52 6.11
N PRO A 145 17.11 -10.39 7.43
CA PRO A 145 16.30 -9.51 8.26
C PRO A 145 16.48 -8.05 7.84
N TYR A 146 15.46 -7.23 8.07
CA TYR A 146 15.55 -5.80 7.87
C TYR A 146 14.71 -5.01 8.86
N LEU A 147 15.10 -3.77 9.08
CA LEU A 147 14.30 -2.73 9.72
C LEU A 147 13.95 -1.68 8.69
N GLU A 148 12.75 -1.12 8.78
CA GLU A 148 12.30 -0.06 7.89
C GLU A 148 11.57 1.03 8.66
N LEU A 149 11.88 2.28 8.32
CA LEU A 149 11.08 3.46 8.65
C LEU A 149 10.44 3.97 7.37
N GLY A 150 9.17 4.36 7.43
CA GLY A 150 8.48 4.81 6.24
C GLY A 150 7.41 5.85 6.53
N GLY A 151 7.04 6.58 5.48
CA GLY A 151 5.99 7.57 5.57
C GLY A 151 5.54 8.06 4.20
N GLY A 152 4.29 8.53 4.15
CA GLY A 152 3.70 9.01 2.91
C GLY A 152 2.35 9.66 3.08
N THR A 153 1.62 9.72 1.99
CA THR A 153 0.29 10.32 1.90
C THR A 153 -0.76 9.27 1.56
N LEU A 154 -1.98 9.49 2.05
CA LEU A 154 -3.13 8.64 1.81
C LEU A 154 -4.34 9.52 1.50
N PHE A 155 -4.97 9.27 0.35
CA PHE A 155 -6.20 9.91 -0.09
C PHE A 155 -7.33 8.89 -0.06
N THR A 156 -8.48 9.23 0.55
CA THR A 156 -9.58 8.31 0.79
C THR A 156 -10.93 8.85 0.34
N SER A 157 -11.87 7.94 0.02
CA SER A 157 -13.23 8.29 -0.42
C SER A 157 -14.09 8.87 0.70
N HIS A 158 -13.78 8.53 1.96
CA HIS A 158 -14.43 9.02 3.17
C HIS A 158 -13.37 9.46 4.17
N ASP A 159 -13.78 10.25 5.15
CA ASP A 159 -12.88 10.72 6.20
C ASP A 159 -12.28 9.56 7.00
N VAL A 160 -11.00 9.64 7.29
CA VAL A 160 -10.23 8.63 8.06
C VAL A 160 -9.39 9.35 9.13
N PRO A 161 -9.67 9.13 10.44
CA PRO A 161 -10.87 8.50 11.02
C PRO A 161 -12.16 9.21 10.61
N SER A 162 -13.31 8.55 10.79
CA SER A 162 -14.62 9.13 10.47
C SER A 162 -14.81 10.49 11.12
N GLY A 163 -15.21 11.51 10.34
CA GLY A 163 -15.43 12.90 10.79
C GLY A 163 -14.15 13.73 10.91
N THR A 164 -13.07 13.34 10.23
CA THR A 164 -11.80 14.10 10.24
C THR A 164 -11.40 14.60 8.86
N SER A 165 -10.65 13.81 8.08
CA SER A 165 -10.13 14.22 6.77
C SER A 165 -10.05 13.05 5.79
N ARG A 166 -10.18 13.36 4.50
CA ARG A 166 -9.91 12.44 3.39
C ARG A 166 -8.45 12.47 2.94
N VAL A 167 -7.70 13.46 3.39
CA VAL A 167 -6.26 13.59 3.15
C VAL A 167 -5.56 13.28 4.45
N ASN A 168 -4.74 12.23 4.44
CA ASN A 168 -4.00 11.78 5.60
C ASN A 168 -2.53 11.53 5.24
N PHE A 169 -1.71 11.48 6.27
CA PHE A 169 -0.32 11.08 6.21
C PHE A 169 -0.14 9.75 6.95
N THR A 170 0.77 8.95 6.45
CA THR A 170 1.17 7.69 7.07
C THR A 170 2.60 7.81 7.56
N SER A 171 2.88 7.28 8.74
CA SER A 171 4.25 7.10 9.24
C SER A 171 4.33 5.77 9.98
N GLY A 172 5.50 5.14 10.01
CA GLY A 172 5.60 3.87 10.70
C GLY A 172 6.99 3.26 10.65
N ALA A 173 7.08 2.13 11.35
CA ALA A 173 8.27 1.30 11.42
C ALA A 173 7.90 -0.17 11.18
N ALA A 174 8.81 -0.93 10.59
CA ALA A 174 8.64 -2.34 10.35
C ALA A 174 9.90 -3.13 10.70
N PHE A 175 9.68 -4.37 11.13
CA PHE A 175 10.69 -5.43 11.13
C PHE A 175 10.22 -6.52 10.17
N GLY A 176 11.11 -6.95 9.29
CA GLY A 176 10.79 -7.97 8.29
C GLY A 176 11.97 -8.85 7.93
N MET A 177 11.70 -9.80 7.07
CA MET A 177 12.67 -10.74 6.52
C MET A 177 12.47 -10.88 5.03
N HIS A 178 13.56 -10.82 4.26
CA HIS A 178 13.61 -11.30 2.89
C HIS A 178 14.06 -12.76 2.87
N PHE A 179 13.35 -13.56 2.10
CA PHE A 179 13.69 -14.95 1.78
C PHE A 179 14.14 -14.95 0.31
N LEU A 180 15.44 -15.06 0.12
CA LEU A 180 16.06 -15.00 -1.21
C LEU A 180 15.99 -16.36 -1.90
N GLY A 181 15.58 -16.38 -3.16
CA GLY A 181 15.46 -17.56 -4.00
C GLY A 181 15.40 -17.11 -5.47
N GLU A 182 14.74 -17.83 -6.33
CA GLU A 182 14.46 -17.36 -7.70
C GLU A 182 13.64 -16.06 -7.69
N ARG A 183 12.83 -15.88 -6.66
CA ARG A 183 12.13 -14.66 -6.28
C ARG A 183 12.47 -14.34 -4.84
N ALA A 184 12.54 -13.06 -4.53
CA ALA A 184 12.65 -12.58 -3.17
C ALA A 184 11.25 -12.47 -2.56
N TRP A 185 10.94 -13.28 -1.56
CA TRP A 185 9.76 -13.12 -0.74
C TRP A 185 10.09 -12.25 0.45
N SER A 186 9.12 -11.51 0.93
CA SER A 186 9.24 -10.78 2.20
C SER A 186 8.03 -11.02 3.09
N VAL A 187 8.28 -11.04 4.39
CA VAL A 187 7.24 -10.99 5.42
C VAL A 187 7.67 -9.94 6.43
N GLU A 188 6.77 -9.05 6.81
CA GLU A 188 7.05 -8.04 7.83
C GLU A 188 5.88 -7.82 8.77
N VAL A 189 6.20 -7.38 9.99
CA VAL A 189 5.27 -6.77 10.94
C VAL A 189 5.54 -5.27 10.95
N ARG A 190 4.49 -4.49 10.74
CA ARG A 190 4.56 -3.03 10.61
C ARG A 190 3.63 -2.35 11.59
N TYR A 191 4.15 -1.42 12.36
CA TYR A 191 3.35 -0.39 13.03
C TYR A 191 3.17 0.78 12.06
N MET A 192 1.93 1.24 11.91
CA MET A 192 1.60 2.39 11.05
C MET A 192 0.65 3.33 11.78
N HIS A 193 1.01 4.60 11.81
CA HIS A 193 0.18 5.72 12.24
C HIS A 193 -0.43 6.40 11.02
N ILE A 194 -1.72 6.68 11.05
CA ILE A 194 -2.48 7.40 10.02
C ILE A 194 -3.11 8.60 10.69
N SER A 195 -2.86 9.81 10.19
CA SER A 195 -3.48 11.04 10.71
C SER A 195 -3.46 12.14 9.67
N ASN A 196 -4.28 13.17 9.87
CA ASN A 196 -4.30 14.34 8.99
C ASN A 196 -3.21 15.38 9.32
N ALA A 197 -2.27 15.07 10.21
CA ALA A 197 -1.20 15.95 10.65
C ALA A 197 -1.69 17.34 11.15
N GLY A 198 -2.92 17.44 11.64
CA GLY A 198 -3.50 18.70 12.11
C GLY A 198 -4.10 19.59 11.02
N LEU A 199 -4.24 19.13 9.78
CA LEU A 199 -4.91 19.87 8.71
C LEU A 199 -6.37 20.18 9.05
N THR A 200 -7.01 19.33 9.85
CA THR A 200 -8.37 19.53 10.36
C THR A 200 -8.46 19.08 11.81
N THR A 201 -9.43 19.65 12.55
CA THR A 201 -9.74 19.25 13.92
C THR A 201 -11.12 18.57 13.96
N PRO A 202 -11.25 17.40 14.65
CA PRO A 202 -10.26 16.70 15.46
C PRO A 202 -9.24 15.89 14.64
N ASN A 203 -8.10 15.53 15.29
CA ASN A 203 -7.08 14.65 14.70
C ASN A 203 -6.67 13.55 15.68
N PRO A 204 -7.56 12.58 16.00
CA PRO A 204 -7.25 11.49 16.92
C PRO A 204 -6.27 10.46 16.34
N GLY A 205 -6.14 10.39 15.01
CA GLY A 205 -5.33 9.41 14.30
C GLY A 205 -5.82 7.97 14.45
N ILE A 206 -5.17 7.06 13.74
CA ILE A 206 -5.33 5.61 13.84
C ILE A 206 -3.93 5.00 13.94
N ASN A 207 -3.71 4.16 14.95
CA ASN A 207 -2.50 3.36 15.06
C ASN A 207 -2.85 1.92 14.70
N THR A 208 -2.11 1.29 13.80
CA THR A 208 -2.35 -0.09 13.38
C THR A 208 -1.10 -0.93 13.51
N VAL A 209 -1.28 -2.23 13.80
CA VAL A 209 -0.27 -3.25 13.56
C VAL A 209 -0.73 -4.10 12.39
N GLN A 210 0.14 -4.27 11.41
CA GLN A 210 -0.14 -4.94 10.14
C GLN A 210 0.89 -6.05 9.90
N VAL A 211 0.47 -7.10 9.23
CA VAL A 211 1.36 -8.07 8.59
C VAL A 211 1.33 -7.81 7.10
N ARG A 212 2.51 -7.71 6.48
CA ARG A 212 2.67 -7.53 5.04
C ARG A 212 3.45 -8.70 4.47
N VAL A 213 3.03 -9.17 3.31
CA VAL A 213 3.73 -10.18 2.51
C VAL A 213 4.01 -9.60 1.14
N GLY A 214 5.22 -9.79 0.65
CA GLY A 214 5.65 -9.30 -0.66
C GLY A 214 6.37 -10.36 -1.46
N VAL A 215 6.33 -10.18 -2.79
CA VAL A 215 7.11 -10.97 -3.74
C VAL A 215 7.74 -10.04 -4.78
N GLY A 216 9.01 -10.25 -5.06
CA GLY A 216 9.75 -9.39 -5.96
C GLY A 216 11.09 -9.97 -6.34
N LYS A 217 12.01 -9.09 -6.68
CA LYS A 217 13.40 -9.45 -6.97
C LYS A 217 14.33 -8.27 -6.71
N PHE A 218 15.57 -8.61 -6.39
CA PHE A 218 16.69 -7.68 -6.47
C PHE A 218 17.34 -7.80 -7.86
N PHE A 219 17.80 -6.69 -8.42
CA PHE A 219 18.41 -6.65 -9.76
C PHE A 219 19.34 -5.45 -9.90
N GLY A 220 20.13 -5.41 -11.00
CA GLY A 220 21.10 -4.36 -11.25
C GLY A 220 22.43 -4.65 -10.59
N LYS A 221 23.41 -3.89 -10.99
CA LYS A 221 24.86 -4.02 -10.94
C LYS A 221 25.36 -5.43 -11.31
N LYS A 222 25.94 -5.52 -12.49
CA LYS A 222 26.92 -6.54 -12.89
C LYS A 222 28.31 -6.03 -12.58
#